data_ab9de40a34a7ce8ef4ca9f8437224d4e
#
_entry.id   ab9de40a34a7ce8ef4ca9f8437224d4e
#
_cell.length_a   1.000
_cell.length_b   1.000
_cell.length_c   1.000
_cell.angle_alpha   90.00
_cell.angle_beta   90.00
_cell.angle_gamma   90.00
#
_symmetry.space_group_name_H-M   'P 1'
#
loop_
_entity.id
_entity.type
_entity.pdbx_description
1 polymer ?
#
loop_
_entity_poly.entity_id
_entity_poly.type
_entity_poly.pdbx_seq_one_letter_code
_entity_poly.pdbx_strand_id
1 'polypeptide(L)'
;MILIGEKINGAIPSVGNAIANRDEAWIIDLVQRQEAAGADYLDVCAGTTPELEYDTLCWLIDVVQSVANKPICIDSPDPHMLLRVFPKLTKPGLVNSISMEGENAMCFFRF
;
A
#
# COMPACT_ATOMS: atom_id res chain seq x y z
N MET A 1 -7.95 3.22 -19.42
CA MET A 1 -7.58 4.03 -18.24
C MET A 1 -7.20 3.12 -17.09
N ILE A 2 -6.11 3.42 -16.40
CA ILE A 2 -5.68 2.68 -15.22
C ILE A 2 -6.19 3.41 -13.98
N LEU A 3 -6.88 2.68 -13.11
CA LEU A 3 -7.41 3.23 -11.86
C LEU A 3 -6.61 2.68 -10.68
N ILE A 4 -6.13 3.57 -9.83
CA ILE A 4 -5.39 3.21 -8.62
C ILE A 4 -6.27 3.51 -7.41
N GLY A 5 -6.57 2.49 -6.61
CA GLY A 5 -7.28 2.66 -5.36
C GLY A 5 -6.35 3.18 -4.29
N GLU A 6 -6.62 4.35 -3.73
CA GLU A 6 -5.72 5.06 -2.82
C GLU A 6 -6.27 5.15 -1.38
N LYS A 7 -7.25 4.33 -1.04
CA LYS A 7 -7.91 4.43 0.27
C LYS A 7 -7.16 3.73 1.40
N ILE A 8 -6.25 2.80 1.07
CA ILE A 8 -5.47 2.08 2.09
C ILE A 8 -4.30 2.95 2.51
N ASN A 9 -4.60 4.01 3.23
CA ASN A 9 -3.65 5.02 3.66
C ASN A 9 -3.90 5.38 5.12
N GLY A 10 -2.92 5.08 5.98
CA GLY A 10 -3.03 5.32 7.42
C GLY A 10 -3.17 6.79 7.81
N ALA A 11 -2.90 7.73 6.91
CA ALA A 11 -3.14 9.14 7.16
C ALA A 11 -4.65 9.47 7.16
N ILE A 12 -5.48 8.62 6.56
CA ILE A 12 -6.94 8.77 6.65
C ILE A 12 -7.37 8.27 8.03
N PRO A 13 -8.08 9.08 8.85
CA PRO A 13 -8.36 8.73 10.25
C PRO A 13 -9.00 7.37 10.47
N SER A 14 -9.99 7.00 9.66
CA SER A 14 -10.67 5.70 9.80
C SER A 14 -9.72 4.54 9.48
N VAL A 15 -8.86 4.70 8.50
CA VAL A 15 -7.87 3.70 8.13
C VAL A 15 -6.79 3.60 9.20
N GLY A 16 -6.32 4.76 9.70
CA GLY A 16 -5.33 4.81 10.77
C GLY A 16 -5.82 4.10 12.04
N ASN A 17 -7.09 4.25 12.37
CA ASN A 17 -7.70 3.54 13.51
C ASN A 17 -7.71 2.03 13.28
N ALA A 18 -8.10 1.58 12.09
CA ALA A 18 -8.10 0.16 11.77
C ALA A 18 -6.69 -0.43 11.84
N ILE A 19 -5.70 0.30 11.36
CA ILE A 19 -4.29 -0.10 11.42
C ILE A 19 -3.82 -0.19 12.86
N ALA A 20 -4.10 0.83 13.67
CA ALA A 20 -3.68 0.86 15.07
C ALA A 20 -4.26 -0.31 15.87
N ASN A 21 -5.48 -0.71 15.54
CA ASN A 21 -6.17 -1.83 16.19
C ASN A 21 -5.91 -3.17 15.50
N ARG A 22 -5.13 -3.19 14.42
CA ARG A 22 -4.86 -4.38 13.62
C ARG A 22 -6.15 -5.08 13.18
N ASP A 23 -7.11 -4.28 12.72
CA ASP A 23 -8.42 -4.74 12.29
C ASP A 23 -8.34 -5.26 10.85
N GLU A 24 -7.98 -6.52 10.69
CA GLU A 24 -7.82 -7.13 9.37
C GLU A 24 -9.13 -7.12 8.57
N ALA A 25 -10.24 -7.44 9.21
CA ALA A 25 -11.54 -7.52 8.53
C ALA A 25 -11.91 -6.18 7.91
N TRP A 26 -11.64 -5.09 8.60
CA TRP A 26 -11.92 -3.74 8.12
C TRP A 26 -11.07 -3.42 6.86
N ILE A 27 -9.79 -3.77 6.90
CA ILE A 27 -8.89 -3.56 5.75
C ILE A 27 -9.30 -4.45 4.57
N ILE A 28 -9.64 -5.71 4.83
CA ILE A 28 -10.10 -6.65 3.80
C ILE A 28 -11.34 -6.12 3.09
N ASP A 29 -12.30 -5.60 3.85
CA ASP A 29 -13.50 -5.00 3.27
C ASP A 29 -13.16 -3.82 2.35
N LEU A 30 -12.21 -2.97 2.79
CA LEU A 30 -11.77 -1.84 2.00
C LEU A 30 -11.11 -2.27 0.70
N VAL A 31 -10.27 -3.32 0.73
CA VAL A 31 -9.66 -3.90 -0.46
C VAL A 31 -10.74 -4.35 -1.45
N GLN A 32 -11.70 -5.12 -0.96
CA GLN A 32 -12.76 -5.67 -1.79
C GLN A 32 -13.63 -4.59 -2.40
N ARG A 33 -13.92 -3.53 -1.65
CA ARG A 33 -14.70 -2.40 -2.18
C ARG A 33 -13.95 -1.65 -3.27
N GLN A 34 -12.64 -1.47 -3.13
CA GLN A 34 -11.86 -0.80 -4.17
C GLN A 34 -11.76 -1.64 -5.43
N GLU A 35 -11.60 -2.95 -5.31
CA GLU A 35 -11.58 -3.85 -6.47
C GLU A 35 -12.94 -3.87 -7.16
N ALA A 36 -14.03 -3.92 -6.39
CA ALA A 36 -15.37 -3.89 -6.94
C ALA A 36 -15.66 -2.57 -7.67
N ALA A 37 -15.04 -1.49 -7.27
CA ALA A 37 -15.16 -0.18 -7.91
C ALA A 37 -14.28 -0.05 -9.17
N GLY A 38 -13.49 -1.06 -9.52
CA GLY A 38 -12.71 -1.09 -10.75
C GLY A 38 -11.26 -0.71 -10.60
N ALA A 39 -10.71 -0.74 -9.38
CA ALA A 39 -9.29 -0.45 -9.17
C ALA A 39 -8.43 -1.50 -9.89
N ASP A 40 -7.43 -1.03 -10.63
CA ASP A 40 -6.45 -1.89 -11.30
C ASP A 40 -5.23 -2.16 -10.42
N TYR A 41 -4.94 -1.23 -9.52
CA TYR A 41 -3.87 -1.32 -8.53
C TYR A 41 -4.39 -0.84 -7.18
N LEU A 42 -3.80 -1.36 -6.12
CA LEU A 42 -4.14 -0.97 -4.75
C LEU A 42 -2.92 -0.30 -4.13
N ASP A 43 -3.01 1.01 -3.93
CA ASP A 43 -1.97 1.78 -3.26
C ASP A 43 -2.02 1.51 -1.76
N VAL A 44 -0.88 1.20 -1.17
CA VAL A 44 -0.76 0.87 0.26
C VAL A 44 0.26 1.81 0.89
N CYS A 45 -0.22 2.64 1.78
CA CYS A 45 0.57 3.64 2.48
C CYS A 45 0.37 3.50 3.98
N ALA A 46 1.48 3.41 4.73
CA ALA A 46 1.40 3.29 6.19
C ALA A 46 0.83 4.56 6.85
N GLY A 47 1.18 5.73 6.31
CA GLY A 47 0.67 7.01 6.83
C GLY A 47 0.98 7.24 8.30
N THR A 48 2.16 6.82 8.76
CA THR A 48 2.55 6.90 10.15
C THR A 48 4.00 7.41 10.28
N THR A 49 4.50 7.46 11.50
CA THR A 49 5.87 7.92 11.76
C THR A 49 6.91 6.95 11.19
N PRO A 50 8.12 7.43 10.85
CA PRO A 50 9.16 6.56 10.29
C PRO A 50 9.48 5.33 11.15
N GLU A 51 9.40 5.46 12.47
CA GLU A 51 9.71 4.37 13.39
C GLU A 51 8.70 3.22 13.32
N LEU A 52 7.46 3.52 12.92
CA LEU A 52 6.39 2.53 12.85
C LEU A 52 6.12 2.06 11.42
N GLU A 53 6.71 2.72 10.45
CA GLU A 53 6.36 2.51 9.04
C GLU A 53 6.65 1.08 8.56
N TYR A 54 7.80 0.53 8.89
CA TYR A 54 8.18 -0.80 8.43
C TYR A 54 7.19 -1.86 8.89
N ASP A 55 6.93 -1.92 10.19
CA ASP A 55 6.02 -2.91 10.74
C ASP A 55 4.60 -2.74 10.22
N THR A 56 4.16 -1.49 10.08
CA THR A 56 2.84 -1.17 9.55
C THR A 56 2.70 -1.61 8.10
N LEU A 57 3.69 -1.29 7.25
CA LEU A 57 3.67 -1.70 5.85
C LEU A 57 3.70 -3.22 5.71
N CYS A 58 4.53 -3.91 6.49
CA CYS A 58 4.59 -5.36 6.46
C CYS A 58 3.22 -5.98 6.79
N TRP A 59 2.57 -5.48 7.83
CA TRP A 59 1.24 -5.95 8.20
C TRP A 59 0.21 -5.67 7.12
N LEU A 60 0.19 -4.43 6.59
CA LEU A 60 -0.75 -4.04 5.53
C LEU A 60 -0.56 -4.89 4.27
N ILE A 61 0.67 -5.06 3.84
CA ILE A 61 0.98 -5.87 2.65
C ILE A 61 0.47 -7.29 2.85
N ASP A 62 0.73 -7.90 4.01
CA ASP A 62 0.29 -9.26 4.29
C ASP A 62 -1.24 -9.38 4.25
N VAL A 63 -1.94 -8.44 4.89
CA VAL A 63 -3.42 -8.44 4.92
C VAL A 63 -3.98 -8.24 3.52
N VAL A 64 -3.48 -7.25 2.80
CA VAL A 64 -3.98 -6.92 1.45
C VAL A 64 -3.73 -8.10 0.50
N GLN A 65 -2.53 -8.67 0.51
CA GLN A 65 -2.20 -9.80 -0.36
C GLN A 65 -3.04 -11.04 -0.06
N SER A 66 -3.53 -11.20 1.16
CA SER A 66 -4.34 -12.37 1.53
C SER A 66 -5.64 -12.44 0.74
N VAL A 67 -6.15 -11.32 0.24
CA VAL A 67 -7.45 -11.26 -0.45
C VAL A 67 -7.40 -10.55 -1.80
N ALA A 68 -6.36 -9.76 -2.08
CA ALA A 68 -6.33 -8.94 -3.29
C ALA A 68 -6.11 -9.78 -4.55
N ASN A 69 -6.85 -9.45 -5.60
CA ASN A 69 -6.67 -9.99 -6.94
C ASN A 69 -5.82 -9.05 -7.81
N LYS A 70 -5.66 -7.80 -7.39
CA LYS A 70 -4.94 -6.77 -8.12
C LYS A 70 -3.58 -6.53 -7.49
N PRO A 71 -2.61 -6.06 -8.28
CA PRO A 71 -1.27 -5.77 -7.76
C PRO A 71 -1.27 -4.60 -6.78
N ILE A 72 -0.31 -4.64 -5.87
CA ILE A 72 -0.11 -3.59 -4.87
C ILE A 72 0.87 -2.56 -5.41
N CYS A 73 0.59 -1.29 -5.14
CA CYS A 73 1.51 -0.19 -5.26
C CYS A 73 1.96 0.19 -3.85
N ILE A 74 3.23 -0.01 -3.52
CA ILE A 74 3.76 0.37 -2.21
C ILE A 74 4.08 1.86 -2.23
N ASP A 75 3.50 2.59 -1.29
CA ASP A 75 3.65 4.04 -1.20
C ASP A 75 4.38 4.41 0.08
N SER A 76 5.57 4.98 -0.07
CA SER A 76 6.36 5.49 1.05
C SER A 76 7.19 6.68 0.58
N PRO A 77 7.36 7.71 1.44
CA PRO A 77 8.27 8.81 1.16
C PRO A 77 9.74 8.43 1.29
N ASP A 78 10.04 7.25 1.85
CA ASP A 78 11.39 6.79 2.09
C ASP A 78 11.78 5.70 1.08
N PRO A 79 12.71 6.00 0.13
CA PRO A 79 13.14 5.00 -0.86
C PRO A 79 13.77 3.75 -0.22
N HIS A 80 14.44 3.89 0.91
CA HIS A 80 15.00 2.73 1.61
C HIS A 80 13.91 1.83 2.16
N MET A 81 12.79 2.41 2.60
CA MET A 81 11.64 1.64 3.05
C MET A 81 11.06 0.82 1.91
N LEU A 82 10.94 1.41 0.73
CA LEU A 82 10.44 0.72 -0.45
C LEU A 82 11.30 -0.52 -0.75
N LEU A 83 12.62 -0.38 -0.68
CA LEU A 83 13.53 -1.51 -0.91
C LEU A 83 13.40 -2.59 0.15
N ARG A 84 13.13 -2.21 1.40
CA ARG A 84 12.99 -3.17 2.51
C ARG A 84 11.71 -4.00 2.42
N VAL A 85 10.61 -3.39 2.00
CA VAL A 85 9.30 -4.07 1.99
C VAL A 85 8.96 -4.69 0.64
N PHE A 86 9.60 -4.26 -0.45
CA PHE A 86 9.32 -4.77 -1.78
C PHE A 86 9.41 -6.30 -1.87
N PRO A 87 10.40 -6.97 -1.26
CA PRO A 87 10.46 -8.44 -1.31
C PRO A 87 9.27 -9.16 -0.70
N LYS A 88 8.43 -8.48 0.06
CA LYS A 88 7.23 -9.09 0.63
C LYS A 88 6.10 -9.25 -0.39
N LEU A 89 6.18 -8.57 -1.54
CA LEU A 89 5.19 -8.70 -2.59
C LEU A 89 5.31 -10.07 -3.25
N THR A 90 4.17 -10.77 -3.37
CA THR A 90 4.11 -12.10 -3.99
C THR A 90 3.79 -12.03 -5.48
N LYS A 91 3.39 -10.85 -5.97
CA LYS A 91 3.10 -10.58 -7.38
C LYS A 91 3.87 -9.34 -7.82
N PRO A 92 4.12 -9.18 -9.13
CA PRO A 92 4.69 -7.92 -9.61
C PRO A 92 3.83 -6.75 -9.16
N GLY A 93 4.47 -5.68 -8.71
CA GLY A 93 3.78 -4.51 -8.19
C GLY A 93 4.49 -3.23 -8.60
N LEU A 94 4.03 -2.15 -8.01
CA LEU A 94 4.57 -0.81 -8.23
C LEU A 94 5.14 -0.27 -6.94
N VAL A 95 6.05 0.67 -7.04
CA VAL A 95 6.43 1.51 -5.92
C VAL A 95 6.10 2.95 -6.24
N ASN A 96 5.65 3.68 -5.25
CA ASN A 96 5.32 5.09 -5.31
C ASN A 96 5.93 5.75 -4.11
N SER A 97 6.26 6.68 -4.22
CA SER A 97 6.55 8.07 -4.25
C SER A 97 8.04 8.28 -4.12
N ILE A 98 8.73 7.94 -5.15
CA ILE A 98 10.10 8.40 -5.28
C ILE A 98 10.01 9.83 -5.77
N SER A 99 10.24 10.78 -4.87
CA SER A 99 10.30 12.18 -5.23
C SER A 99 11.70 12.48 -5.77
N MET A 100 11.76 12.82 -7.05
CA MET A 100 12.98 13.29 -7.66
C MET A 100 12.75 14.73 -8.09
N GLU A 101 13.25 15.67 -7.30
CA GLU A 101 13.21 17.11 -7.61
C GLU A 101 11.82 17.65 -7.97
N GLY A 102 10.81 17.26 -7.17
CA GLY A 102 9.44 17.72 -7.36
C GLY A 102 8.62 16.90 -8.34
N GLU A 103 9.18 15.86 -8.90
CA GLU A 103 8.45 14.91 -9.72
C GLU A 103 8.20 13.64 -8.96
N ASN A 104 6.98 13.15 -9.03
CA ASN A 104 6.63 11.84 -8.50
C ASN A 104 6.83 10.81 -9.61
N ALA A 105 7.70 9.86 -9.37
CA ALA A 105 7.95 8.79 -10.31
C ALA A 105 7.31 7.51 -9.79
N MET A 106 6.68 6.77 -10.69
CA MET A 106 6.23 5.41 -10.42
C MET A 106 7.16 4.46 -11.15
N CYS A 107 7.70 3.51 -10.40
CA CYS A 107 8.60 2.51 -10.94
C CYS A 107 7.90 1.16 -10.96
N PHE A 108 8.10 0.41 -12.04
CA PHE A 108 7.59 -0.95 -12.17
C PHE A 108 8.70 -1.93 -11.84
N PHE A 109 8.37 -2.92 -11.01
CA PHE A 109 9.30 -4.00 -10.67
C PHE A 109 8.64 -5.33 -10.97
N ARG A 110 9.47 -6.30 -11.35
CA ARG A 110 9.04 -7.68 -11.53
C ARG A 110 9.90 -8.59 -10.66
N PHE A 111 9.25 -9.55 -10.10
CA PHE A 111 9.92 -10.62 -9.38
C PHE A 111 10.31 -11.75 -10.34
#